data_2c5ee26683399eab25c1cd535b035e9b
#
_entry.id   2c5ee26683399eab25c1cd535b035e9b
#
_cell.length_a   1.000
_cell.length_b   1.000
_cell.length_c   1.000
_cell.angle_alpha   90.00
_cell.angle_beta   90.00
_cell.angle_gamma   90.00
#
_symmetry.space_group_name_H-M   'P 1'
#
loop_
_entity.id
_entity.type
_entity.pdbx_description
1 polymer ?
#
loop_
_entity_poly.entity_id
_entity_poly.type
_entity_poly.pdbx_seq_one_letter_code
_entity_poly.pdbx_strand_id
1 'polypeptide(L)'
;MKKILQFAMCLLLAGVTTSAVVIHAEDTQTSNGSSSGDFRKVGSGGAKFLKIGVGARANAMAGAYGSIGNDISSLYWNVAGIADINGIAGSFSYTSWFAGFSHNFVGGCIPLSDKYRAAFSVTSFTSGNIPITTIEQSQGTGANYTVSDFALGLSFGGNITEQFAFGATLKYVQNAFSNVSANGVAFDIGSIYKTGFQGTNVGFSIQNLGGQQSFSGQGLNVTGTTVDGLKSNPVDQQYLTSPFDLPLIFRANISTDMMSIVNGEAITPEEADHKWIASAGFETLSDSPEQFSIGTEYVWKNFVAIRGGYRFGHDSFGVSGGLGLKYIGGGFDGQLDYSISPTEALGLVNRFTISLRVP
;
A
#
# COMPACT_ATOMS: atom_id res chain seq x y z
N MET A 1 -32.35 3.68 -18.90
CA MET A 1 -31.55 4.66 -19.66
C MET A 1 -31.62 6.10 -19.12
N LYS A 2 -32.80 6.71 -18.84
CA LYS A 2 -32.87 8.09 -18.31
C LYS A 2 -32.20 8.28 -16.94
N LYS A 3 -32.28 7.31 -16.02
CA LYS A 3 -31.66 7.39 -14.67
C LYS A 3 -30.14 7.25 -14.69
N ILE A 4 -29.58 6.48 -15.63
CA ILE A 4 -28.14 6.34 -15.83
C ILE A 4 -27.51 7.64 -16.33
N LEU A 5 -28.24 8.33 -17.23
CA LEU A 5 -27.82 9.64 -17.75
C LEU A 5 -27.87 10.74 -16.69
N GLN A 6 -28.83 10.69 -15.76
CA GLN A 6 -28.90 11.61 -14.63
C GLN A 6 -27.76 11.39 -13.59
N PHE A 7 -27.38 10.14 -13.34
CA PHE A 7 -26.29 9.82 -12.41
C PHE A 7 -24.91 10.19 -12.99
N ALA A 8 -24.70 9.94 -14.30
CA ALA A 8 -23.51 10.40 -15.00
C ALA A 8 -23.42 11.94 -15.05
N MET A 9 -24.53 12.64 -15.14
CA MET A 9 -24.62 14.09 -15.14
C MET A 9 -24.39 14.69 -13.73
N CYS A 10 -24.78 13.99 -12.65
CA CYS A 10 -24.46 14.40 -11.27
C CYS A 10 -22.97 14.20 -10.95
N LEU A 11 -22.31 13.16 -11.45
CA LEU A 11 -20.87 12.95 -11.30
C LEU A 11 -20.05 13.97 -12.12
N LEU A 12 -20.54 14.41 -13.27
CA LEU A 12 -19.90 15.47 -14.08
C LEU A 12 -20.12 16.88 -13.49
N LEU A 13 -21.22 17.12 -12.79
CA LEU A 13 -21.52 18.43 -12.16
C LEU A 13 -20.85 18.59 -10.79
N ALA A 14 -20.48 17.53 -10.09
CA ALA A 14 -19.69 17.61 -8.86
C ALA A 14 -18.21 17.94 -9.12
N GLY A 15 -17.76 17.87 -10.37
CA GLY A 15 -16.36 18.19 -10.79
C GLY A 15 -16.09 19.65 -11.17
N VAL A 16 -17.07 20.56 -11.13
CA VAL A 16 -16.90 21.91 -11.69
C VAL A 16 -17.28 23.05 -10.72
N THR A 17 -17.09 22.88 -9.42
CA THR A 17 -17.14 24.04 -8.51
C THR A 17 -16.03 23.99 -7.46
N THR A 18 -14.78 23.93 -7.90
CA THR A 18 -13.67 24.44 -7.09
C THR A 18 -13.42 25.87 -7.53
N SER A 19 -14.13 26.82 -6.89
CA SER A 19 -13.73 28.22 -6.93
C SER A 19 -12.33 28.30 -6.31
N ALA A 20 -11.34 28.59 -7.12
CA ALA A 20 -10.00 28.92 -6.67
C ALA A 20 -10.09 30.18 -5.80
N VAL A 21 -9.96 30.03 -4.50
CA VAL A 21 -9.67 31.15 -3.60
C VAL A 21 -8.21 31.49 -3.82
N VAL A 22 -7.97 32.48 -4.67
CA VAL A 22 -6.64 33.08 -4.82
C VAL A 22 -6.42 33.96 -3.60
N ILE A 23 -5.69 33.45 -2.63
CA ILE A 23 -5.15 34.31 -1.55
C ILE A 23 -3.96 35.04 -2.14
N HIS A 24 -4.15 36.35 -2.39
CA HIS A 24 -3.03 37.24 -2.67
C HIS A 24 -2.29 37.49 -1.34
N ALA A 25 -1.14 36.84 -1.20
CA ALA A 25 -0.14 37.24 -0.22
C ALA A 25 0.68 38.37 -0.87
N GLU A 26 0.71 39.55 -0.27
CA GLU A 26 1.55 40.65 -0.69
C GLU A 26 3.03 40.26 -0.58
N ASP A 27 3.73 40.32 -1.71
CA ASP A 27 5.16 40.15 -1.81
C ASP A 27 5.90 41.27 -1.07
N THR A 28 6.47 40.94 0.06
CA THR A 28 7.61 41.74 0.59
C THR A 28 8.88 41.16 -0.04
N GLN A 29 9.35 41.82 -1.08
CA GLN A 29 10.62 41.56 -1.72
C GLN A 29 11.79 41.70 -0.74
N THR A 30 12.43 40.62 -0.38
CA THR A 30 13.84 40.58 -0.03
C THR A 30 14.58 39.76 -1.04
N SER A 31 15.33 40.47 -1.90
CA SER A 31 16.21 39.91 -2.91
C SER A 31 17.29 39.04 -2.29
N ASN A 32 17.30 37.76 -2.61
CA ASN A 32 18.52 36.99 -2.91
C ASN A 32 18.13 35.72 -3.67
N GLY A 33 18.70 35.61 -4.86
CA GLY A 33 18.32 34.63 -5.87
C GLY A 33 18.36 33.20 -5.41
N SER A 34 17.19 32.61 -5.44
CA SER A 34 17.00 31.18 -5.65
C SER A 34 15.70 31.06 -6.45
N SER A 35 15.80 30.52 -7.65
CA SER A 35 14.64 30.12 -8.44
C SER A 35 13.68 29.35 -7.53
N SER A 36 12.44 29.81 -7.45
CA SER A 36 11.33 29.06 -6.84
C SER A 36 11.09 27.80 -7.69
N GLY A 37 11.93 26.76 -7.47
CA GLY A 37 11.62 25.41 -7.90
C GLY A 37 10.41 24.97 -7.08
N ASP A 38 9.38 24.47 -7.77
CA ASP A 38 8.29 23.74 -7.13
C ASP A 38 8.87 22.86 -6.02
N PHE A 39 8.47 23.11 -4.78
CA PHE A 39 8.81 22.26 -3.64
C PHE A 39 8.11 20.90 -3.85
N ARG A 40 8.70 20.03 -4.65
CA ARG A 40 8.25 18.65 -4.75
C ARG A 40 8.59 17.96 -3.44
N LYS A 41 7.60 17.38 -2.81
CA LYS A 41 7.71 16.50 -1.61
C LYS A 41 8.48 15.21 -1.92
N VAL A 42 9.57 15.26 -2.70
CA VAL A 42 10.25 14.09 -3.23
C VAL A 42 11.49 13.79 -2.40
N GLY A 43 11.59 12.57 -1.87
CA GLY A 43 12.83 12.03 -1.34
C GLY A 43 13.09 12.22 0.16
N SER A 44 12.18 12.82 0.93
CA SER A 44 12.39 13.13 2.35
C SER A 44 12.11 11.98 3.33
N GLY A 45 11.41 10.90 2.90
CA GLY A 45 11.07 9.76 3.76
C GLY A 45 11.95 8.53 3.52
N GLY A 46 12.11 7.70 4.55
CA GLY A 46 12.69 6.36 4.46
C GLY A 46 11.63 5.27 4.30
N ALA A 47 11.99 4.01 4.56
CA ALA A 47 11.11 2.84 4.54
C ALA A 47 10.18 2.76 3.31
N LYS A 48 10.71 3.05 2.12
CA LYS A 48 9.94 3.14 0.87
C LYS A 48 9.20 1.86 0.50
N PHE A 49 9.65 0.70 1.00
CA PHE A 49 8.98 -0.58 0.80
C PHE A 49 7.55 -0.60 1.34
N LEU A 50 7.22 0.22 2.33
CA LEU A 50 5.87 0.37 2.86
C LEU A 50 4.88 1.00 1.86
N LYS A 51 5.37 1.57 0.76
CA LYS A 51 4.55 2.12 -0.34
C LYS A 51 4.25 1.09 -1.42
N ILE A 52 4.89 -0.09 -1.39
CA ILE A 52 4.68 -1.15 -2.37
C ILE A 52 3.36 -1.85 -2.07
N GLY A 53 2.41 -1.77 -2.99
CA GLY A 53 1.09 -2.36 -2.84
C GLY A 53 1.13 -3.88 -2.67
N VAL A 54 0.39 -4.39 -1.70
CA VAL A 54 0.24 -5.80 -1.36
C VAL A 54 -0.95 -6.43 -2.08
N GLY A 55 -0.82 -7.70 -2.45
CA GLY A 55 -1.90 -8.49 -3.04
C GLY A 55 -2.10 -8.25 -4.54
N ALA A 56 -2.18 -9.31 -5.31
CA ALA A 56 -2.39 -9.23 -6.76
C ALA A 56 -3.77 -8.67 -7.10
N ARG A 57 -4.82 -9.04 -6.35
CA ARG A 57 -6.19 -8.56 -6.53
C ARG A 57 -6.28 -7.03 -6.46
N ALA A 58 -5.75 -6.43 -5.41
CA ALA A 58 -5.81 -4.99 -5.19
C ALA A 58 -4.94 -4.21 -6.18
N ASN A 59 -3.74 -4.74 -6.50
CA ASN A 59 -2.86 -4.10 -7.47
C ASN A 59 -3.38 -4.20 -8.90
N ALA A 60 -4.12 -5.25 -9.27
CA ALA A 60 -4.80 -5.34 -10.56
C ALA A 60 -5.84 -4.24 -10.75
N MET A 61 -6.43 -3.74 -9.65
CA MET A 61 -7.35 -2.61 -9.61
C MET A 61 -6.62 -1.27 -9.39
N ALA A 62 -5.31 -1.20 -9.68
CA ALA A 62 -4.46 -0.03 -9.51
C ALA A 62 -4.49 0.59 -8.09
N GLY A 63 -4.84 -0.19 -7.05
CA GLY A 63 -4.92 0.26 -5.66
C GLY A 63 -6.24 0.93 -5.26
N ALA A 64 -7.24 0.99 -6.13
CA ALA A 64 -8.59 1.43 -5.79
C ALA A 64 -9.31 0.35 -4.97
N TYR A 65 -8.83 0.08 -3.74
CA TYR A 65 -9.21 -1.12 -2.99
C TYR A 65 -9.68 -0.88 -1.54
N GLY A 66 -9.34 0.25 -0.95
CA GLY A 66 -9.54 0.50 0.48
C GLY A 66 -10.99 0.53 1.00
N SER A 67 -11.99 0.46 0.13
CA SER A 67 -13.42 0.35 0.48
C SER A 67 -14.02 -1.02 0.19
N ILE A 68 -13.28 -1.92 -0.51
CA ILE A 68 -13.79 -3.24 -0.92
C ILE A 68 -13.63 -4.27 0.20
N GLY A 69 -12.54 -4.19 0.97
CA GLY A 69 -12.01 -5.04 2.00
C GLY A 69 -12.84 -6.25 2.42
N ASN A 70 -12.39 -7.45 2.08
CA ASN A 70 -12.92 -8.73 2.54
C ASN A 70 -11.89 -9.85 2.40
N ASP A 71 -10.62 -9.50 2.30
CA ASP A 71 -9.49 -10.43 2.24
C ASP A 71 -8.28 -9.92 3.04
N ILE A 72 -7.25 -10.73 3.16
CA ILE A 72 -6.05 -10.45 3.97
C ILE A 72 -5.25 -9.25 3.46
N SER A 73 -5.35 -8.87 2.19
CA SER A 73 -4.67 -7.68 1.67
C SER A 73 -5.23 -6.37 2.27
N SER A 74 -6.40 -6.41 2.89
CA SER A 74 -6.96 -5.31 3.68
C SER A 74 -6.04 -4.85 4.82
N LEU A 75 -5.19 -5.73 5.36
CA LEU A 75 -4.18 -5.38 6.37
C LEU A 75 -3.20 -4.31 5.86
N TYR A 76 -3.05 -4.20 4.54
CA TYR A 76 -2.24 -3.17 3.91
C TYR A 76 -3.10 -2.00 3.39
N TRP A 77 -4.25 -2.24 2.75
CA TRP A 77 -5.00 -1.19 2.06
C TRP A 77 -5.92 -0.39 2.98
N ASN A 78 -6.64 -1.08 3.85
CA ASN A 78 -7.51 -0.50 4.88
C ASN A 78 -7.81 -1.58 5.92
N VAL A 79 -7.21 -1.48 7.08
CA VAL A 79 -7.32 -2.50 8.13
C VAL A 79 -8.76 -2.75 8.60
N ALA A 80 -9.69 -1.81 8.43
CA ALA A 80 -11.11 -2.03 8.75
C ALA A 80 -11.73 -3.17 7.93
N GLY A 81 -11.18 -3.46 6.73
CA GLY A 81 -11.67 -4.53 5.88
C GLY A 81 -11.52 -5.94 6.43
N ILE A 82 -10.71 -6.14 7.48
CA ILE A 82 -10.64 -7.45 8.14
C ILE A 82 -11.95 -7.81 8.86
N ALA A 83 -12.77 -6.82 9.19
CA ALA A 83 -14.07 -7.03 9.85
C ALA A 83 -15.01 -7.93 9.05
N ASP A 84 -14.90 -7.90 7.72
CA ASP A 84 -15.75 -8.67 6.80
C ASP A 84 -15.13 -10.03 6.40
N ILE A 85 -14.02 -10.42 7.00
CA ILE A 85 -13.42 -11.74 6.77
C ILE A 85 -14.15 -12.77 7.65
N ASN A 86 -14.87 -13.68 7.00
CA ASN A 86 -15.53 -14.79 7.68
C ASN A 86 -14.55 -15.95 7.91
N GLY A 87 -14.56 -16.53 9.14
CA GLY A 87 -13.71 -17.65 9.49
C GLY A 87 -12.22 -17.31 9.64
N ILE A 88 -11.38 -18.32 9.57
CA ILE A 88 -9.93 -18.19 9.64
C ILE A 88 -9.39 -18.02 8.22
N ALA A 89 -8.60 -16.98 8.00
CA ALA A 89 -8.04 -16.70 6.68
C ALA A 89 -6.54 -16.45 6.74
N GLY A 90 -5.85 -16.85 5.68
CA GLY A 90 -4.42 -16.61 5.48
C GLY A 90 -4.11 -16.29 4.03
N SER A 91 -3.07 -15.51 3.80
CA SER A 91 -2.63 -15.18 2.45
C SER A 91 -1.12 -15.00 2.39
N PHE A 92 -0.55 -15.42 1.26
CA PHE A 92 0.82 -15.16 0.85
C PHE A 92 0.83 -14.42 -0.49
N SER A 93 1.58 -13.33 -0.57
CA SER A 93 1.76 -12.56 -1.81
C SER A 93 3.25 -12.38 -2.11
N TYR A 94 3.64 -12.70 -3.34
CA TYR A 94 4.98 -12.50 -3.88
C TYR A 94 4.93 -11.48 -5.00
N THR A 95 5.80 -10.48 -4.94
CA THR A 95 5.98 -9.48 -5.99
C THR A 95 7.42 -9.53 -6.51
N SER A 96 7.58 -9.82 -7.79
CA SER A 96 8.85 -9.61 -8.50
C SER A 96 9.01 -8.13 -8.80
N TRP A 97 9.96 -7.50 -8.10
CA TRP A 97 10.23 -6.07 -8.20
C TRP A 97 11.39 -5.79 -9.13
N PHE A 98 11.68 -4.52 -9.37
CA PHE A 98 12.78 -4.09 -10.23
C PHE A 98 14.14 -4.53 -9.69
N ALA A 99 15.13 -4.61 -10.60
CA ALA A 99 16.53 -4.89 -10.27
C ALA A 99 16.78 -6.15 -9.43
N GLY A 100 15.91 -7.16 -9.57
CA GLY A 100 16.03 -8.41 -8.83
C GLY A 100 15.54 -8.35 -7.38
N PHE A 101 14.95 -7.23 -6.95
CA PHE A 101 14.32 -7.16 -5.64
C PHE A 101 13.04 -7.98 -5.61
N SER A 102 12.70 -8.47 -4.44
CA SER A 102 11.42 -9.14 -4.17
C SER A 102 10.72 -8.52 -2.98
N HIS A 103 9.39 -8.42 -3.08
CA HIS A 103 8.54 -7.98 -1.99
C HIS A 103 7.56 -9.08 -1.65
N ASN A 104 7.59 -9.53 -0.41
CA ASN A 104 6.77 -10.63 0.09
C ASN A 104 5.87 -10.14 1.20
N PHE A 105 4.66 -10.67 1.22
CA PHE A 105 3.69 -10.40 2.27
C PHE A 105 3.03 -11.69 2.72
N VAL A 106 2.95 -11.89 4.01
CA VAL A 106 2.19 -12.95 4.67
C VAL A 106 1.23 -12.30 5.65
N GLY A 107 0.00 -12.75 5.68
CA GLY A 107 -0.96 -12.31 6.67
C GLY A 107 -1.92 -13.41 7.08
N GLY A 108 -2.44 -13.29 8.27
CA GLY A 108 -3.47 -14.18 8.81
C GLY A 108 -4.46 -13.43 9.67
N CYS A 109 -5.70 -13.90 9.66
CA CYS A 109 -6.81 -13.33 10.40
C CYS A 109 -7.61 -14.42 11.08
N ILE A 110 -7.96 -14.23 12.34
CA ILE A 110 -8.80 -15.12 13.14
C ILE A 110 -10.00 -14.36 13.71
N PRO A 111 -11.19 -14.98 13.77
CA PRO A 111 -12.32 -14.41 14.50
C PRO A 111 -12.08 -14.51 16.01
N LEU A 112 -12.28 -13.41 16.74
CA LEU A 112 -12.31 -13.40 18.19
C LEU A 112 -13.76 -13.50 18.70
N SER A 113 -14.69 -12.99 17.91
CA SER A 113 -16.14 -13.06 18.12
C SER A 113 -16.85 -12.81 16.80
N ASP A 114 -18.18 -12.82 16.81
CA ASP A 114 -18.97 -12.50 15.59
C ASP A 114 -18.66 -11.12 15.02
N LYS A 115 -18.27 -10.18 15.90
CA LYS A 115 -18.02 -8.78 15.50
C LYS A 115 -16.54 -8.43 15.34
N TYR A 116 -15.64 -9.10 16.04
CA TYR A 116 -14.24 -8.70 16.15
C TYR A 116 -13.27 -9.72 15.60
N ARG A 117 -12.20 -9.25 15.02
CA ARG A 117 -11.12 -10.01 14.39
C ARG A 117 -9.76 -9.56 14.93
N ALA A 118 -8.86 -10.53 15.08
CA ALA A 118 -7.44 -10.26 15.26
C ALA A 118 -6.68 -10.75 14.03
N ALA A 119 -5.63 -10.04 13.67
CA ALA A 119 -4.83 -10.40 12.51
C ALA A 119 -3.36 -10.05 12.74
N PHE A 120 -2.50 -10.71 11.97
CA PHE A 120 -1.08 -10.38 11.89
C PHE A 120 -0.66 -10.23 10.44
N SER A 121 0.41 -9.48 10.22
CA SER A 121 1.04 -9.34 8.90
C SER A 121 2.55 -9.28 9.02
N VAL A 122 3.22 -9.81 8.02
CA VAL A 122 4.66 -9.72 7.84
C VAL A 122 4.91 -9.26 6.41
N THR A 123 5.64 -8.17 6.26
CA THR A 123 6.10 -7.65 4.98
C THR A 123 7.61 -7.73 4.94
N SER A 124 8.18 -8.22 3.86
CA SER A 124 9.62 -8.31 3.64
C SER A 124 9.97 -7.81 2.25
N PHE A 125 11.01 -6.99 2.16
CA PHE A 125 11.56 -6.51 0.90
C PHE A 125 13.05 -6.74 0.90
N THR A 126 13.58 -7.45 -0.12
CA THR A 126 15.00 -7.84 -0.17
C THR A 126 15.58 -7.70 -1.57
N SER A 127 16.85 -7.28 -1.63
CA SER A 127 17.61 -7.18 -2.88
C SER A 127 18.19 -8.51 -3.36
N GLY A 128 18.18 -9.55 -2.51
CA GLY A 128 19.08 -10.68 -2.72
C GLY A 128 20.55 -10.29 -2.50
N ASN A 129 21.48 -11.11 -2.97
CA ASN A 129 22.92 -10.90 -2.80
C ASN A 129 23.45 -9.86 -3.78
N ILE A 130 24.10 -8.81 -3.27
CA ILE A 130 24.80 -7.78 -4.06
C ILE A 130 26.29 -7.96 -3.83
N PRO A 131 27.13 -8.20 -4.89
CA PRO A 131 28.55 -8.37 -4.72
C PRO A 131 29.23 -7.08 -4.25
N ILE A 132 30.14 -7.20 -3.28
CA ILE A 132 31.00 -6.11 -2.84
C ILE A 132 32.12 -5.96 -3.85
N THR A 133 32.29 -4.76 -4.40
CA THR A 133 33.35 -4.41 -5.35
C THR A 133 34.27 -3.35 -4.73
N THR A 134 35.55 -3.37 -5.08
CA THR A 134 36.54 -2.33 -4.78
C THR A 134 37.18 -1.82 -6.06
N ILE A 135 37.97 -0.75 -5.97
CA ILE A 135 38.69 -0.21 -7.12
C ILE A 135 39.63 -1.28 -7.69
N GLU A 136 40.28 -2.07 -6.82
CA GLU A 136 41.21 -3.14 -7.21
C GLU A 136 40.48 -4.41 -7.69
N GLN A 137 39.28 -4.65 -7.20
CA GLN A 137 38.48 -5.85 -7.50
C GLN A 137 37.10 -5.46 -8.03
N SER A 138 37.06 -4.83 -9.19
CA SER A 138 35.83 -4.33 -9.83
C SER A 138 34.85 -5.43 -10.24
N GLN A 139 35.29 -6.67 -10.36
CA GLN A 139 34.47 -7.84 -10.67
C GLN A 139 33.88 -8.51 -9.41
N GLY A 140 34.23 -8.04 -8.23
CA GLY A 140 33.79 -8.53 -6.94
C GLY A 140 34.90 -9.06 -6.06
N THR A 141 34.77 -8.84 -4.75
CA THR A 141 35.71 -9.32 -3.72
C THR A 141 35.46 -10.77 -3.29
N GLY A 142 34.38 -11.39 -3.81
CA GLY A 142 33.87 -12.68 -3.34
C GLY A 142 32.90 -12.57 -2.14
N ALA A 143 32.84 -11.41 -1.50
CA ALA A 143 31.85 -11.11 -0.46
C ALA A 143 30.59 -10.45 -1.03
N ASN A 144 29.45 -10.65 -0.35
CA ASN A 144 28.17 -10.05 -0.73
C ASN A 144 27.57 -9.30 0.46
N TYR A 145 26.70 -8.34 0.16
CA TYR A 145 25.81 -7.73 1.13
C TYR A 145 24.36 -7.80 0.65
N THR A 146 23.42 -7.60 1.54
CA THR A 146 21.99 -7.56 1.24
C THR A 146 21.36 -6.28 1.78
N VAL A 147 20.36 -5.77 1.07
CA VAL A 147 19.40 -4.78 1.57
C VAL A 147 18.16 -5.55 1.97
N SER A 148 17.70 -5.38 3.20
CA SER A 148 16.54 -6.09 3.74
C SER A 148 15.70 -5.17 4.60
N ASP A 149 14.48 -4.96 4.18
CA ASP A 149 13.48 -4.20 4.92
C ASP A 149 12.39 -5.16 5.40
N PHE A 150 11.87 -4.90 6.59
CA PHE A 150 10.91 -5.77 7.25
C PHE A 150 9.87 -4.95 8.02
N ALA A 151 8.61 -5.40 7.98
CA ALA A 151 7.56 -4.86 8.83
C ALA A 151 6.72 -5.98 9.41
N LEU A 152 6.47 -5.93 10.71
CA LEU A 152 5.57 -6.81 11.45
C LEU A 152 4.37 -6.00 11.93
N GLY A 153 3.15 -6.42 11.60
CA GLY A 153 1.91 -5.80 12.01
C GLY A 153 1.06 -6.72 12.88
N LEU A 154 0.51 -6.16 13.95
CA LEU A 154 -0.55 -6.78 14.76
C LEU A 154 -1.79 -5.91 14.63
N SER A 155 -2.90 -6.49 14.21
CA SER A 155 -4.11 -5.77 13.85
C SER A 155 -5.31 -6.26 14.65
N PHE A 156 -6.18 -5.32 14.96
CA PHE A 156 -7.47 -5.57 15.55
C PHE A 156 -8.52 -4.76 14.79
N GLY A 157 -9.67 -5.35 14.52
CA GLY A 157 -10.76 -4.66 13.85
C GLY A 157 -12.08 -5.38 14.02
N GLY A 158 -13.15 -4.73 13.59
CA GLY A 158 -14.47 -5.31 13.67
C GLY A 158 -15.58 -4.35 13.26
N ASN A 159 -16.81 -4.87 13.31
CA ASN A 159 -18.01 -4.12 13.01
C ASN A 159 -18.58 -3.52 14.31
N ILE A 160 -18.59 -2.18 14.43
CA ILE A 160 -19.27 -1.47 15.52
C ILE A 160 -20.78 -1.54 15.32
N THR A 161 -21.21 -1.31 14.08
CA THR A 161 -22.59 -1.47 13.61
C THR A 161 -22.58 -2.30 12.33
N GLU A 162 -23.75 -2.69 11.83
CA GLU A 162 -23.86 -3.37 10.52
C GLU A 162 -23.29 -2.53 9.36
N GLN A 163 -23.33 -1.21 9.51
CA GLN A 163 -22.87 -0.26 8.49
C GLN A 163 -21.45 0.25 8.71
N PHE A 164 -20.89 0.14 9.93
CA PHE A 164 -19.61 0.76 10.25
C PHE A 164 -18.60 -0.23 10.79
N ALA A 165 -17.52 -0.42 10.03
CA ALA A 165 -16.37 -1.20 10.39
C ALA A 165 -15.17 -0.29 10.73
N PHE A 166 -14.34 -0.74 11.67
CA PHE A 166 -13.09 -0.08 12.03
C PHE A 166 -11.94 -1.08 12.14
N GLY A 167 -10.72 -0.57 12.10
CA GLY A 167 -9.53 -1.36 12.37
C GLY A 167 -8.36 -0.49 12.78
N ALA A 168 -7.44 -1.10 13.52
CA ALA A 168 -6.18 -0.49 13.91
C ALA A 168 -5.05 -1.53 13.83
N THR A 169 -3.84 -1.09 13.47
CA THR A 169 -2.64 -1.93 13.41
C THR A 169 -1.51 -1.24 14.17
N LEU A 170 -0.79 -2.00 14.96
CA LEU A 170 0.51 -1.64 15.51
C LEU A 170 1.58 -2.30 14.65
N LYS A 171 2.51 -1.52 14.09
CA LYS A 171 3.61 -1.98 13.24
C LYS A 171 4.96 -1.77 13.89
N TYR A 172 5.82 -2.77 13.81
CA TYR A 172 7.27 -2.62 13.94
C TYR A 172 7.89 -2.60 12.55
N VAL A 173 8.74 -1.63 12.28
CA VAL A 173 9.38 -1.42 10.97
C VAL A 173 10.88 -1.41 11.14
N GLN A 174 11.60 -2.16 10.31
CA GLN A 174 13.05 -2.22 10.28
C GLN A 174 13.55 -2.04 8.84
N ASN A 175 14.53 -1.17 8.67
CA ASN A 175 15.32 -1.05 7.46
C ASN A 175 16.73 -1.50 7.78
N ALA A 176 17.28 -2.45 7.03
CA ALA A 176 18.63 -2.96 7.25
C ALA A 176 19.46 -2.91 5.96
N PHE A 177 20.66 -2.37 6.08
CA PHE A 177 21.62 -2.28 5.00
C PHE A 177 22.99 -2.69 5.53
N SER A 178 23.49 -3.85 5.10
CA SER A 178 24.76 -4.39 5.60
C SER A 178 24.82 -4.40 7.15
N ASN A 179 25.68 -3.61 7.73
CA ASN A 179 25.93 -3.56 9.18
C ASN A 179 25.25 -2.36 9.88
N VAL A 180 24.27 -1.74 9.24
CA VAL A 180 23.48 -0.64 9.81
C VAL A 180 22.01 -0.94 9.70
N SER A 181 21.22 -0.50 10.69
CA SER A 181 19.78 -0.63 10.68
C SER A 181 19.08 0.57 11.29
N ALA A 182 17.87 0.83 10.83
CA ALA A 182 16.95 1.78 11.44
C ALA A 182 15.68 1.06 11.84
N ASN A 183 15.16 1.34 13.02
CA ASN A 183 14.00 0.66 13.57
C ASN A 183 12.98 1.69 14.07
N GLY A 184 11.71 1.36 13.99
CA GLY A 184 10.66 2.22 14.52
C GLY A 184 9.33 1.51 14.66
N VAL A 185 8.41 2.23 15.26
CA VAL A 185 7.03 1.80 15.47
C VAL A 185 6.10 2.75 14.75
N ALA A 186 5.06 2.19 14.13
CA ALA A 186 4.02 2.93 13.44
C ALA A 186 2.63 2.39 13.77
N PHE A 187 1.62 3.21 13.52
CA PHE A 187 0.22 2.86 13.69
C PHE A 187 -0.52 3.05 12.37
N ASP A 188 -1.46 2.15 12.09
CA ASP A 188 -2.45 2.34 11.04
C ASP A 188 -3.84 2.36 11.65
N ILE A 189 -4.72 3.16 11.07
CA ILE A 189 -6.12 3.25 11.44
C ILE A 189 -6.95 3.23 10.15
N GLY A 190 -8.08 2.53 10.19
CA GLY A 190 -8.97 2.47 9.06
C GLY A 190 -10.44 2.41 9.47
N SER A 191 -11.29 2.83 8.54
CA SER A 191 -12.74 2.71 8.67
C SER A 191 -13.38 2.42 7.32
N ILE A 192 -14.49 1.69 7.33
CA ILE A 192 -15.36 1.45 6.17
C ILE A 192 -16.79 1.73 6.60
N TYR A 193 -17.49 2.54 5.81
CA TYR A 193 -18.90 2.82 5.97
C TYR A 193 -19.67 2.21 4.79
N LYS A 194 -20.58 1.27 5.10
CA LYS A 194 -21.51 0.62 4.17
C LYS A 194 -22.77 1.47 4.09
N THR A 195 -22.97 2.17 2.99
CA THR A 195 -24.04 3.16 2.89
C THR A 195 -25.44 2.53 2.81
N GLY A 196 -25.54 1.23 2.54
CA GLY A 196 -26.80 0.52 2.29
C GLY A 196 -27.42 0.83 0.91
N PHE A 197 -26.79 1.70 0.12
CA PHE A 197 -27.27 2.06 -1.21
C PHE A 197 -26.46 1.32 -2.27
N GLN A 198 -27.12 0.37 -2.96
CA GLN A 198 -26.57 -0.40 -4.09
C GLN A 198 -25.15 -0.95 -3.84
N GLY A 199 -24.90 -1.50 -2.64
CA GLY A 199 -23.60 -2.04 -2.27
C GLY A 199 -22.47 -1.01 -2.24
N THR A 200 -22.79 0.29 -2.15
CA THR A 200 -21.79 1.34 -2.09
C THR A 200 -21.13 1.41 -0.72
N ASN A 201 -19.81 1.32 -0.71
CA ASN A 201 -18.97 1.45 0.50
C ASN A 201 -18.00 2.62 0.34
N VAL A 202 -17.76 3.32 1.45
CA VAL A 202 -16.76 4.39 1.54
C VAL A 202 -15.72 3.99 2.59
N GLY A 203 -14.44 4.05 2.24
CA GLY A 203 -13.35 3.66 3.13
C GLY A 203 -12.34 4.78 3.31
N PHE A 204 -11.85 4.94 4.54
CA PHE A 204 -10.79 5.86 4.89
C PHE A 204 -9.70 5.11 5.65
N SER A 205 -8.43 5.41 5.36
CA SER A 205 -7.32 4.88 6.14
C SER A 205 -6.17 5.88 6.24
N ILE A 206 -5.51 5.85 7.39
CA ILE A 206 -4.24 6.54 7.65
C ILE A 206 -3.25 5.46 8.04
N GLN A 207 -2.09 5.44 7.40
CA GLN A 207 -1.09 4.40 7.58
C GLN A 207 0.28 4.97 7.85
N ASN A 208 1.08 4.18 8.58
CA ASN A 208 2.45 4.47 8.95
C ASN A 208 2.58 5.76 9.77
N LEU A 209 1.61 6.04 10.64
CA LEU A 209 1.71 7.11 11.63
C LEU A 209 2.74 6.71 12.68
N GLY A 210 3.96 7.22 12.60
CA GLY A 210 5.07 6.86 13.46
C GLY A 210 6.05 8.00 13.69
N GLY A 211 7.02 7.75 14.58
CA GLY A 211 8.12 8.67 14.83
C GLY A 211 9.22 8.59 13.77
N GLN A 212 10.16 9.52 13.85
CA GLN A 212 11.36 9.50 13.02
C GLN A 212 12.27 8.32 13.37
N GLN A 213 12.97 7.83 12.37
CA GLN A 213 13.96 6.77 12.48
C GLN A 213 15.34 7.31 12.10
N SER A 214 16.38 6.72 12.65
CA SER A 214 17.76 6.98 12.24
C SER A 214 18.56 5.67 12.16
N PHE A 215 19.50 5.62 11.24
CA PHE A 215 20.37 4.46 11.13
C PHE A 215 21.38 4.43 12.28
N SER A 216 21.63 3.24 12.80
CA SER A 216 22.66 2.92 13.80
C SER A 216 23.32 1.59 13.45
N GLY A 217 24.51 1.34 13.98
CA GLY A 217 25.19 0.06 13.78
C GLY A 217 26.70 0.20 13.56
N GLN A 218 27.38 -0.93 13.53
CA GLN A 218 28.83 -0.99 13.43
C GLN A 218 29.38 -0.41 12.12
N GLY A 219 28.59 -0.41 11.05
CA GLY A 219 28.98 0.17 9.76
C GLY A 219 29.18 1.70 9.80
N LEU A 220 28.73 2.36 10.85
CA LEU A 220 28.94 3.80 11.07
C LEU A 220 30.18 4.09 11.91
N ASN A 221 30.84 3.07 12.47
CA ASN A 221 32.05 3.25 13.28
C ASN A 221 33.26 3.45 12.38
N VAL A 222 34.07 4.43 12.70
CA VAL A 222 35.32 4.76 12.01
C VAL A 222 36.41 5.01 13.03
N THR A 223 37.65 4.68 12.67
CA THR A 223 38.83 5.02 13.50
C THR A 223 39.46 6.27 12.92
N GLY A 224 39.32 7.38 13.62
CA GLY A 224 39.92 8.66 13.24
C GLY A 224 41.32 8.83 13.79
N THR A 225 42.24 9.31 12.96
CA THR A 225 43.60 9.66 13.36
C THR A 225 43.83 11.17 13.34
N THR A 226 42.79 11.94 13.07
CA THR A 226 42.86 13.40 13.02
C THR A 226 41.66 13.98 13.78
N VAL A 227 41.90 14.83 14.77
CA VAL A 227 40.90 15.58 15.53
C VAL A 227 41.24 17.06 15.36
N ASP A 228 40.28 17.87 14.92
CA ASP A 228 40.44 19.31 14.65
C ASP A 228 41.66 19.70 13.79
N GLY A 229 41.96 18.85 12.78
CA GLY A 229 43.07 19.05 11.86
C GLY A 229 44.45 18.63 12.43
N LEU A 230 44.53 18.18 13.67
CA LEU A 230 45.75 17.69 14.30
C LEU A 230 45.79 16.15 14.27
N LYS A 231 46.97 15.57 14.01
CA LYS A 231 47.18 14.12 14.14
C LYS A 231 47.02 13.71 15.60
N SER A 232 46.15 12.75 15.86
CA SER A 232 45.94 12.16 17.17
C SER A 232 46.27 10.66 17.17
N ASN A 233 46.33 10.04 18.34
CA ASN A 233 46.24 8.59 18.44
C ASN A 233 44.90 8.14 17.84
N PRO A 234 44.77 6.88 17.35
CA PRO A 234 43.54 6.34 16.86
C PRO A 234 42.42 6.51 17.89
N VAL A 235 41.33 7.14 17.50
CA VAL A 235 40.14 7.36 18.34
C VAL A 235 38.94 6.77 17.63
N ASP A 236 38.18 5.97 18.35
CA ASP A 236 36.92 5.44 17.85
C ASP A 236 35.89 6.56 17.73
N GLN A 237 35.33 6.71 16.53
CA GLN A 237 34.35 7.71 16.17
C GLN A 237 33.14 7.01 15.51
N GLN A 238 32.01 7.65 15.56
CA GLN A 238 30.79 7.15 14.88
C GLN A 238 30.16 8.26 14.04
N TYR A 239 29.81 7.95 12.80
CA TYR A 239 29.00 8.85 11.98
C TYR A 239 27.58 8.94 12.54
N LEU A 240 27.07 10.15 12.67
CA LEU A 240 25.68 10.41 12.98
C LEU A 240 24.88 10.47 11.69
N THR A 241 23.75 9.78 11.65
CA THR A 241 22.81 9.83 10.51
C THR A 241 21.67 10.80 10.80
N SER A 242 21.25 11.53 9.78
CA SER A 242 20.06 12.37 9.89
C SER A 242 18.80 11.49 10.05
N PRO A 243 17.90 11.87 10.96
CA PRO A 243 16.63 11.16 11.10
C PRO A 243 15.77 11.34 9.84
N PHE A 244 14.92 10.35 9.55
CA PHE A 244 13.96 10.37 8.46
C PHE A 244 12.58 9.92 8.94
N ASP A 245 11.54 10.41 8.27
CA ASP A 245 10.17 10.06 8.56
C ASP A 245 9.74 8.79 7.81
N LEU A 246 8.78 8.06 8.39
CA LEU A 246 8.05 7.01 7.68
C LEU A 246 7.11 7.63 6.63
N PRO A 247 6.81 6.92 5.51
CA PRO A 247 5.90 7.43 4.50
C PRO A 247 4.46 7.39 5.04
N LEU A 248 3.98 8.51 5.58
CA LEU A 248 2.59 8.65 6.00
C LEU A 248 1.70 8.60 4.76
N ILE A 249 0.69 7.73 4.79
CA ILE A 249 -0.23 7.52 3.67
C ILE A 249 -1.66 7.73 4.17
N PHE A 250 -2.39 8.62 3.52
CA PHE A 250 -3.83 8.76 3.67
C PHE A 250 -4.53 8.24 2.41
N ARG A 251 -5.57 7.43 2.58
CA ARG A 251 -6.41 6.93 1.49
C ARG A 251 -7.88 7.20 1.77
N ALA A 252 -8.59 7.62 0.71
CA ALA A 252 -10.03 7.70 0.66
C ALA A 252 -10.52 6.91 -0.56
N ASN A 253 -11.43 5.98 -0.35
CA ASN A 253 -11.88 5.07 -1.41
C ASN A 253 -13.40 4.96 -1.40
N ILE A 254 -13.97 4.76 -2.58
CA ILE A 254 -15.37 4.44 -2.77
C ILE A 254 -15.47 3.23 -3.71
N SER A 255 -16.37 2.31 -3.41
CA SER A 255 -16.69 1.18 -4.27
C SER A 255 -18.20 0.97 -4.34
N THR A 256 -18.66 0.42 -5.43
CA THR A 256 -20.10 0.15 -5.63
C THR A 256 -20.29 -1.16 -6.40
N ASP A 257 -21.42 -1.81 -6.14
CA ASP A 257 -21.85 -3.01 -6.85
C ASP A 257 -22.58 -2.60 -8.14
N MET A 258 -21.91 -2.75 -9.27
CA MET A 258 -22.44 -2.38 -10.58
C MET A 258 -23.60 -3.27 -11.02
N MET A 259 -23.64 -4.56 -10.58
CA MET A 259 -24.74 -5.46 -10.93
C MET A 259 -26.03 -5.04 -10.23
N SER A 260 -25.96 -4.59 -8.98
CA SER A 260 -27.14 -4.05 -8.30
C SER A 260 -27.68 -2.77 -8.95
N ILE A 261 -26.80 -1.93 -9.50
CA ILE A 261 -27.23 -0.75 -10.28
C ILE A 261 -27.93 -1.16 -11.57
N VAL A 262 -27.35 -2.13 -12.30
CA VAL A 262 -27.89 -2.60 -13.59
C VAL A 262 -29.23 -3.30 -13.41
N ASN A 263 -29.34 -4.18 -12.41
CA ASN A 263 -30.51 -4.97 -12.12
C ASN A 263 -31.59 -4.19 -11.34
N GLY A 264 -31.24 -3.07 -10.72
CA GLY A 264 -32.12 -2.29 -9.84
C GLY A 264 -32.34 -2.93 -8.47
N GLU A 265 -31.46 -3.83 -8.05
CA GLU A 265 -31.50 -4.51 -6.76
C GLU A 265 -30.76 -3.68 -5.69
N ALA A 266 -31.04 -3.95 -4.41
CA ALA A 266 -30.34 -3.26 -3.33
C ALA A 266 -28.86 -3.69 -3.26
N ILE A 267 -28.59 -4.98 -3.40
CA ILE A 267 -27.24 -5.60 -3.40
C ILE A 267 -27.32 -6.86 -4.27
N THR A 268 -26.27 -7.15 -5.04
CA THR A 268 -26.17 -8.40 -5.80
C THR A 268 -26.06 -9.59 -4.84
N PRO A 269 -26.88 -10.64 -4.96
CA PRO A 269 -26.80 -11.83 -4.14
C PRO A 269 -25.41 -12.48 -4.18
N GLU A 270 -24.96 -13.05 -3.05
CA GLU A 270 -23.67 -13.75 -2.99
C GLU A 270 -23.59 -14.96 -3.93
N GLU A 271 -24.72 -15.58 -4.22
CA GLU A 271 -24.86 -16.73 -5.10
C GLU A 271 -24.98 -16.35 -6.59
N ALA A 272 -25.05 -15.04 -6.91
CA ALA A 272 -25.18 -14.58 -8.28
C ALA A 272 -24.02 -15.06 -9.16
N ASP A 273 -24.36 -15.50 -10.38
CA ASP A 273 -23.39 -15.94 -11.39
C ASP A 273 -22.44 -14.81 -11.82
N HIS A 274 -22.86 -13.58 -11.69
CA HIS A 274 -22.14 -12.39 -12.14
C HIS A 274 -22.04 -11.39 -10.99
N LYS A 275 -20.80 -10.99 -10.65
CA LYS A 275 -20.52 -9.92 -9.68
C LYS A 275 -19.62 -8.91 -10.36
N TRP A 276 -19.97 -7.66 -10.26
CA TRP A 276 -19.20 -6.59 -10.88
C TRP A 276 -19.07 -5.42 -9.93
N ILE A 277 -17.85 -5.14 -9.49
CA ILE A 277 -17.50 -4.04 -8.59
C ILE A 277 -16.74 -2.99 -9.38
N ALA A 278 -17.12 -1.73 -9.23
CA ALA A 278 -16.33 -0.58 -9.64
C ALA A 278 -15.83 0.18 -8.40
N SER A 279 -14.65 0.73 -8.48
CA SER A 279 -14.03 1.44 -7.35
C SER A 279 -13.20 2.62 -7.82
N ALA A 280 -13.15 3.67 -7.00
CA ALA A 280 -12.26 4.80 -7.16
C ALA A 280 -11.54 5.09 -5.84
N GLY A 281 -10.30 5.56 -5.93
CA GLY A 281 -9.46 5.85 -4.77
C GLY A 281 -8.68 7.14 -4.95
N PHE A 282 -8.47 7.82 -3.85
CA PHE A 282 -7.55 8.93 -3.69
C PHE A 282 -6.49 8.54 -2.66
N GLU A 283 -5.23 8.80 -2.97
CA GLU A 283 -4.11 8.56 -2.09
C GLU A 283 -3.22 9.80 -2.02
N THR A 284 -2.88 10.25 -0.82
CA THR A 284 -1.86 11.27 -0.60
C THR A 284 -0.77 10.71 0.30
N LEU A 285 0.47 10.99 -0.07
CA LEU A 285 1.67 10.54 0.63
C LEU A 285 2.45 11.77 1.12
N SER A 286 3.13 11.62 2.25
CA SER A 286 3.96 12.71 2.79
C SER A 286 5.14 13.09 1.90
N ASP A 287 5.58 12.18 1.02
CA ASP A 287 6.81 12.26 0.23
C ASP A 287 6.61 12.03 -1.28
N SER A 288 5.38 12.10 -1.76
CA SER A 288 5.04 11.92 -3.19
C SER A 288 3.80 12.75 -3.55
N PRO A 289 3.59 13.07 -4.84
CA PRO A 289 2.38 13.73 -5.31
C PRO A 289 1.11 12.91 -5.00
N GLU A 290 -0.02 13.60 -5.00
CA GLU A 290 -1.35 13.00 -4.86
C GLU A 290 -1.65 12.10 -6.06
N GLN A 291 -2.32 10.98 -5.77
CA GLN A 291 -2.65 9.97 -6.76
C GLN A 291 -4.13 9.66 -6.74
N PHE A 292 -4.69 9.42 -7.92
CA PHE A 292 -6.05 8.94 -8.08
C PHE A 292 -6.02 7.58 -8.76
N SER A 293 -6.89 6.69 -8.37
CA SER A 293 -7.01 5.37 -8.99
C SER A 293 -8.46 5.03 -9.28
N ILE A 294 -8.66 4.33 -10.39
CA ILE A 294 -9.93 3.71 -10.72
C ILE A 294 -9.68 2.22 -10.98
N GLY A 295 -10.60 1.39 -10.56
CA GLY A 295 -10.47 -0.05 -10.72
C GLY A 295 -11.81 -0.73 -10.86
N THR A 296 -11.79 -1.90 -11.48
CA THR A 296 -12.98 -2.75 -11.63
C THR A 296 -12.62 -4.21 -11.47
N GLU A 297 -13.53 -4.96 -10.89
CA GLU A 297 -13.46 -6.41 -10.75
C GLU A 297 -14.77 -7.04 -11.25
N TYR A 298 -14.66 -7.97 -12.19
CA TYR A 298 -15.76 -8.79 -12.62
C TYR A 298 -15.51 -10.25 -12.27
N VAL A 299 -16.43 -10.89 -11.57
CA VAL A 299 -16.35 -12.30 -11.14
C VAL A 299 -17.46 -13.09 -11.78
N TRP A 300 -17.09 -14.15 -12.50
CA TRP A 300 -18.02 -15.06 -13.16
C TRP A 300 -18.13 -16.36 -12.38
N LYS A 301 -19.37 -16.74 -12.03
CA LYS A 301 -19.75 -17.99 -11.32
C LYS A 301 -18.92 -18.25 -10.04
N ASN A 302 -18.51 -17.19 -9.37
CA ASN A 302 -17.60 -17.28 -8.21
C ASN A 302 -16.32 -18.12 -8.48
N PHE A 303 -15.93 -18.29 -9.75
CA PHE A 303 -14.81 -19.11 -10.17
C PHE A 303 -13.69 -18.29 -10.82
N VAL A 304 -14.00 -17.49 -11.84
CA VAL A 304 -13.01 -16.65 -12.53
C VAL A 304 -13.26 -15.19 -12.25
N ALA A 305 -12.19 -14.47 -11.91
CA ALA A 305 -12.21 -13.01 -11.74
C ALA A 305 -11.28 -12.34 -12.76
N ILE A 306 -11.77 -11.28 -13.40
CA ILE A 306 -11.00 -10.41 -14.31
C ILE A 306 -10.98 -9.03 -13.69
N ARG A 307 -9.79 -8.39 -13.67
CA ARG A 307 -9.58 -7.10 -13.01
C ARG A 307 -8.78 -6.17 -13.90
N GLY A 308 -9.11 -4.90 -13.80
CA GLY A 308 -8.36 -3.84 -14.46
C GLY A 308 -8.43 -2.55 -13.69
N GLY A 309 -7.44 -1.71 -13.85
CA GLY A 309 -7.41 -0.41 -13.20
C GLY A 309 -6.39 0.52 -13.82
N TYR A 310 -6.52 1.80 -13.46
CA TYR A 310 -5.59 2.84 -13.87
C TYR A 310 -5.31 3.77 -12.69
N ARG A 311 -4.03 4.15 -12.54
CA ARG A 311 -3.56 5.10 -11.54
C ARG A 311 -3.07 6.37 -12.22
N PHE A 312 -3.61 7.50 -11.81
CA PHE A 312 -3.23 8.84 -12.25
C PHE A 312 -2.27 9.46 -11.24
N GLY A 313 -1.34 10.29 -11.69
CA GLY A 313 -0.43 11.03 -10.81
C GLY A 313 0.71 10.20 -10.22
N HIS A 314 0.92 8.97 -10.69
CA HIS A 314 2.07 8.16 -10.31
C HIS A 314 3.11 8.15 -11.45
N ASP A 315 4.37 8.44 -11.13
CA ASP A 315 5.44 8.59 -12.12
C ASP A 315 5.77 7.30 -12.92
N SER A 316 5.49 6.12 -12.36
CA SER A 316 5.90 4.86 -12.97
C SER A 316 4.74 3.90 -13.25
N PHE A 317 3.66 3.95 -12.50
CA PHE A 317 2.53 3.02 -12.62
C PHE A 317 1.29 3.73 -13.16
N GLY A 318 0.75 3.25 -14.27
CA GLY A 318 -0.51 3.70 -14.85
C GLY A 318 -1.52 2.54 -14.90
N VAL A 319 -1.53 1.82 -16.00
CA VAL A 319 -2.41 0.66 -16.22
C VAL A 319 -1.98 -0.52 -15.34
N SER A 320 -2.96 -1.24 -14.83
CA SER A 320 -2.78 -2.53 -14.17
C SER A 320 -3.89 -3.47 -14.57
N GLY A 321 -3.59 -4.77 -14.61
CA GLY A 321 -4.58 -5.80 -14.89
C GLY A 321 -4.27 -7.10 -14.16
N GLY A 322 -5.25 -7.98 -14.06
CA GLY A 322 -5.05 -9.26 -13.38
C GLY A 322 -6.20 -10.23 -13.54
N LEU A 323 -5.90 -11.47 -13.21
CA LEU A 323 -6.80 -12.60 -13.23
C LEU A 323 -6.84 -13.26 -11.85
N GLY A 324 -7.97 -13.85 -11.50
CA GLY A 324 -8.14 -14.62 -10.29
C GLY A 324 -8.90 -15.90 -10.56
N LEU A 325 -8.51 -16.97 -9.88
CA LEU A 325 -9.23 -18.24 -9.83
C LEU A 325 -9.66 -18.47 -8.38
N LYS A 326 -10.95 -18.75 -8.19
CA LYS A 326 -11.53 -19.06 -6.89
C LYS A 326 -11.99 -20.51 -6.86
N TYR A 327 -11.78 -21.14 -5.74
CA TYR A 327 -12.30 -22.46 -5.42
C TYR A 327 -13.12 -22.37 -4.14
N ILE A 328 -14.36 -22.80 -4.19
CA ILE A 328 -15.27 -22.84 -3.03
C ILE A 328 -15.75 -24.26 -2.89
N GLY A 329 -15.41 -24.94 -1.79
CA GLY A 329 -15.85 -26.30 -1.53
C GLY A 329 -14.94 -27.06 -0.59
N GLY A 330 -15.40 -28.25 -0.14
CA GLY A 330 -14.59 -29.12 0.70
C GLY A 330 -14.26 -28.60 2.09
N GLY A 331 -14.99 -27.57 2.59
CA GLY A 331 -14.75 -26.97 3.90
C GLY A 331 -13.68 -25.88 3.92
N PHE A 332 -13.20 -25.45 2.75
CA PHE A 332 -12.30 -24.31 2.61
C PHE A 332 -12.53 -23.57 1.30
N ASP A 333 -12.20 -22.28 1.28
CA ASP A 333 -12.17 -21.46 0.09
C ASP A 333 -10.71 -21.14 -0.26
N GLY A 334 -10.33 -21.37 -1.51
CA GLY A 334 -9.03 -21.04 -2.06
C GLY A 334 -9.12 -19.97 -3.13
N GLN A 335 -8.11 -19.10 -3.22
CA GLN A 335 -8.01 -18.11 -4.29
C GLN A 335 -6.58 -17.97 -4.75
N LEU A 336 -6.38 -18.00 -6.08
CA LEU A 336 -5.12 -17.72 -6.74
C LEU A 336 -5.30 -16.46 -7.58
N ASP A 337 -4.47 -15.46 -7.36
CA ASP A 337 -4.52 -14.21 -8.10
C ASP A 337 -3.16 -13.93 -8.74
N TYR A 338 -3.21 -13.40 -9.94
CA TYR A 338 -2.06 -12.87 -10.66
C TYR A 338 -2.36 -11.45 -11.13
N SER A 339 -1.39 -10.57 -11.01
CA SER A 339 -1.47 -9.22 -11.59
C SER A 339 -0.18 -8.78 -12.25
N ILE A 340 -0.35 -7.94 -13.24
CA ILE A 340 0.71 -7.31 -14.00
C ILE A 340 0.52 -5.79 -13.97
N SER A 341 1.61 -5.07 -13.74
CA SER A 341 1.64 -3.62 -13.78
C SER A 341 2.85 -3.20 -14.63
N PRO A 342 2.63 -2.82 -15.88
CA PRO A 342 3.67 -2.25 -16.73
C PRO A 342 4.17 -0.92 -16.18
N THR A 343 5.46 -0.65 -16.36
CA THR A 343 6.05 0.64 -16.05
C THR A 343 6.77 1.17 -17.29
N GLU A 344 6.84 2.48 -17.45
CA GLU A 344 7.42 3.09 -18.65
C GLU A 344 8.92 2.76 -18.81
N ALA A 345 9.68 2.78 -17.71
CA ALA A 345 11.14 2.67 -17.78
C ALA A 345 11.73 1.42 -17.10
N LEU A 346 11.01 0.80 -16.16
CA LEU A 346 11.55 -0.23 -15.27
C LEU A 346 11.05 -1.65 -15.60
N GLY A 347 10.26 -1.82 -16.68
CA GLY A 347 9.73 -3.10 -17.12
C GLY A 347 8.41 -3.49 -16.46
N LEU A 348 8.22 -4.78 -16.22
CA LEU A 348 6.96 -5.35 -15.71
C LEU A 348 7.08 -5.74 -14.24
N VAL A 349 6.11 -5.33 -13.44
CA VAL A 349 5.96 -5.84 -12.08
C VAL A 349 4.89 -6.91 -12.07
N ASN A 350 5.29 -8.11 -11.69
CA ASN A 350 4.41 -9.28 -11.61
C ASN A 350 4.13 -9.61 -10.14
N ARG A 351 2.86 -9.92 -9.82
CA ARG A 351 2.44 -10.30 -8.47
C ARG A 351 1.63 -11.58 -8.50
N PHE A 352 1.91 -12.45 -7.55
CA PHE A 352 1.17 -13.68 -7.30
C PHE A 352 0.66 -13.67 -5.87
N THR A 353 -0.57 -14.08 -5.69
CA THR A 353 -1.18 -14.18 -4.36
C THR A 353 -1.94 -15.48 -4.24
N ILE A 354 -1.71 -16.17 -3.14
CA ILE A 354 -2.46 -17.36 -2.73
C ILE A 354 -3.17 -17.01 -1.42
N SER A 355 -4.48 -17.20 -1.40
CA SER A 355 -5.30 -16.97 -0.22
C SER A 355 -6.12 -18.22 0.09
N LEU A 356 -6.21 -18.53 1.38
CA LEU A 356 -7.00 -19.64 1.91
C LEU A 356 -7.91 -19.12 3.00
N ARG A 357 -9.13 -19.63 3.04
CA ARG A 357 -10.11 -19.31 4.09
C ARG A 357 -10.82 -20.59 4.52
N VAL A 358 -10.94 -20.78 5.81
CA VAL A 358 -11.79 -21.80 6.43
C VAL A 358 -12.93 -21.07 7.11
N PRO A 359 -14.18 -21.22 6.61
CA PRO A 359 -15.37 -20.53 7.12
C PRO A 359 -15.68 -20.82 8.58
#